data_ddf29ad2bb47d051e744506c479e1b33
#
_entry.id   ddf29ad2bb47d051e744506c479e1b33
#
_cell.length_a   1.000
_cell.length_b   1.000
_cell.length_c   1.000
_cell.angle_alpha   90.00
_cell.angle_beta   90.00
_cell.angle_gamma   90.00
#
_symmetry.space_group_name_H-M   'P 1'
#
loop_
_entity.id
_entity.type
_entity.pdbx_description
1 polymer ?
#
loop_
_entity_poly.entity_id
_entity_poly.type
_entity_poly.pdbx_seq_one_letter_code
_entity_poly.pdbx_strand_id
1 'polypeptide(L)'
;RRPPPQRGGPTTALISVAAAIVAGLTAFGVQTVLRPSPSQSVAAQIMAAPDVRTVSRPLANGTATVVFSHDRNAGVLVMNNVPPPTPGTVYQMWLIDAKGPTSAGTMGTAAVSPSTTATLTNLGASTALAFTVEPGAGSPQPTSPILATLPLG
;
A
#
# COMPACT_ATOMS: atom_id res chain seq x y z
N ARG A 1 -11.43 -72.61 45.78
CA ARG A 1 -10.11 -72.28 45.22
C ARG A 1 -10.19 -70.85 44.70
N ARG A 2 -9.44 -69.98 45.33
CA ARG A 2 -9.36 -68.59 44.90
C ARG A 2 -8.28 -68.43 43.79
N PRO A 3 -8.50 -67.61 42.77
CA PRO A 3 -7.41 -67.18 41.90
C PRO A 3 -6.68 -66.02 42.54
N PRO A 4 -5.39 -65.82 42.21
CA PRO A 4 -4.53 -64.83 42.83
C PRO A 4 -4.79 -63.42 42.25
N PRO A 5 -4.44 -62.37 43.02
CA PRO A 5 -4.64 -61.01 42.56
C PRO A 5 -3.53 -60.59 41.55
N GLN A 6 -4.00 -60.01 40.45
CA GLN A 6 -3.09 -59.36 39.54
C GLN A 6 -2.68 -57.97 40.07
N ARG A 7 -1.45 -57.80 40.31
CA ARG A 7 -0.85 -56.50 40.54
C ARG A 7 -0.56 -55.82 39.19
N GLY A 8 -1.37 -54.85 38.83
CA GLY A 8 -1.10 -53.92 37.79
C GLY A 8 -0.54 -52.64 38.41
N GLY A 9 0.73 -52.37 38.24
CA GLY A 9 1.35 -51.14 38.71
C GLY A 9 1.01 -49.94 37.79
N PRO A 10 0.65 -48.82 38.36
CA PRO A 10 0.48 -47.61 37.60
C PRO A 10 1.71 -46.71 37.80
N THR A 11 2.65 -46.73 36.91
CA THR A 11 3.81 -45.82 37.00
C THR A 11 4.27 -45.27 35.67
N THR A 12 3.39 -45.06 34.71
CA THR A 12 3.80 -44.46 33.45
C THR A 12 2.96 -43.24 33.02
N ALA A 13 2.10 -42.73 33.85
CA ALA A 13 1.19 -41.65 33.45
C ALA A 13 1.63 -40.23 33.92
N LEU A 14 2.70 -40.11 34.70
CA LEU A 14 3.06 -38.82 35.28
C LEU A 14 4.22 -38.07 34.57
N ILE A 15 4.87 -38.69 33.58
CA ILE A 15 6.04 -38.06 32.93
C ILE A 15 5.60 -37.30 31.65
N SER A 16 4.47 -37.64 31.07
CA SER A 16 4.02 -37.03 29.82
C SER A 16 3.34 -35.65 30.00
N VAL A 17 2.82 -35.34 31.19
CA VAL A 17 2.13 -34.07 31.42
C VAL A 17 3.12 -32.91 31.64
N ALA A 18 4.24 -33.18 32.31
CA ALA A 18 5.26 -32.14 32.55
C ALA A 18 5.99 -31.72 31.27
N ALA A 19 6.24 -32.67 30.35
CA ALA A 19 6.87 -32.37 29.08
C ALA A 19 5.99 -31.53 28.12
N ALA A 20 4.67 -31.75 28.18
CA ALA A 20 3.72 -30.98 27.35
C ALA A 20 3.61 -29.52 27.82
N ILE A 21 3.70 -29.26 29.11
CA ILE A 21 3.63 -27.90 29.66
C ILE A 21 4.91 -27.11 29.31
N VAL A 22 6.09 -27.73 29.36
CA VAL A 22 7.35 -27.08 28.99
C VAL A 22 7.41 -26.78 27.49
N ALA A 23 6.93 -27.72 26.65
CA ALA A 23 6.85 -27.50 25.20
C ALA A 23 5.85 -26.39 24.85
N GLY A 24 4.72 -26.28 25.55
CA GLY A 24 3.73 -25.23 25.34
C GLY A 24 4.26 -23.84 25.71
N LEU A 25 5.02 -23.72 26.80
CA LEU A 25 5.60 -22.44 27.22
C LEU A 25 6.71 -21.97 26.30
N THR A 26 7.56 -22.87 25.81
CA THR A 26 8.63 -22.52 24.85
C THR A 26 8.06 -22.14 23.48
N ALA A 27 7.00 -22.80 23.02
CA ALA A 27 6.33 -22.45 21.76
C ALA A 27 5.66 -21.07 21.84
N PHE A 28 5.08 -20.71 22.98
CA PHE A 28 4.47 -19.40 23.17
C PHE A 28 5.50 -18.27 23.24
N GLY A 29 6.64 -18.48 23.86
CA GLY A 29 7.74 -17.51 23.94
C GLY A 29 8.39 -17.25 22.57
N VAL A 30 8.56 -18.30 21.76
CA VAL A 30 9.17 -18.18 20.44
C VAL A 30 8.24 -17.47 19.44
N GLN A 31 6.93 -17.67 19.55
CA GLN A 31 5.98 -16.98 18.68
C GLN A 31 5.92 -15.46 18.94
N THR A 32 6.17 -15.01 20.15
CA THR A 32 6.23 -13.57 20.45
C THR A 32 7.48 -12.89 19.91
N VAL A 33 8.59 -13.62 19.81
CA VAL A 33 9.86 -13.07 19.28
C VAL A 33 9.88 -13.03 17.74
N LEU A 34 9.13 -13.93 17.08
CA LEU A 34 9.08 -14.05 15.61
C LEU A 34 7.90 -13.31 14.96
N ARG A 35 7.12 -12.52 15.71
CA ARG A 35 6.14 -11.63 15.10
C ARG A 35 6.89 -10.57 14.33
N PRO A 36 6.80 -10.53 12.99
CA PRO A 36 7.32 -9.41 12.24
C PRO A 36 6.64 -8.15 12.75
N SER A 37 7.41 -7.12 13.02
CA SER A 37 6.84 -5.79 13.30
C SER A 37 5.89 -5.45 12.14
N PRO A 38 4.68 -4.93 12.40
CA PRO A 38 3.78 -4.55 11.33
C PRO A 38 4.53 -3.61 10.41
N SER A 39 4.65 -4.01 9.14
CA SER A 39 5.28 -3.18 8.11
C SER A 39 4.50 -1.87 8.05
N GLN A 40 5.16 -0.75 8.29
CA GLN A 40 4.52 0.54 8.14
C GLN A 40 4.04 0.67 6.70
N SER A 41 2.78 1.11 6.52
CA SER A 41 2.26 1.39 5.19
C SER A 41 3.13 2.44 4.48
N VAL A 42 3.17 2.41 3.16
CA VAL A 42 3.89 3.43 2.37
C VAL A 42 3.44 4.84 2.76
N ALA A 43 2.13 5.03 2.97
CA ALA A 43 1.59 6.30 3.44
C ALA A 43 2.17 6.73 4.79
N ALA A 44 2.27 5.83 5.77
CA ALA A 44 2.86 6.13 7.07
C ALA A 44 4.35 6.48 6.96
N GLN A 45 5.11 5.81 6.09
CA GLN A 45 6.51 6.11 5.83
C GLN A 45 6.71 7.48 5.20
N ILE A 46 5.85 7.85 4.25
CA ILE A 46 5.88 9.18 3.61
C ILE A 46 5.56 10.26 4.63
N MET A 47 4.50 10.08 5.45
CA MET A 47 4.10 11.04 6.47
C MET A 47 5.17 11.26 7.55
N ALA A 48 5.99 10.26 7.83
CA ALA A 48 7.09 10.34 8.80
C ALA A 48 8.40 10.86 8.18
N ALA A 49 8.46 11.11 6.88
CA ALA A 49 9.66 11.57 6.21
C ALA A 49 9.96 13.04 6.55
N PRO A 50 11.23 13.43 6.76
CA PRO A 50 11.60 14.81 7.09
C PRO A 50 11.35 15.79 5.92
N ASP A 51 11.33 15.28 4.69
CA ASP A 51 11.09 16.04 3.46
C ASP A 51 9.65 15.94 2.94
N VAL A 52 8.71 15.45 3.77
CA VAL A 52 7.30 15.30 3.36
C VAL A 52 6.71 16.63 2.91
N ARG A 53 6.05 16.62 1.76
CA ARG A 53 5.36 17.79 1.18
C ARG A 53 3.95 17.40 0.73
N THR A 54 3.09 18.42 0.70
CA THR A 54 1.71 18.27 0.24
C THR A 54 1.41 19.35 -0.78
N VAL A 55 0.84 18.97 -1.91
CA VAL A 55 0.41 19.88 -2.96
C VAL A 55 -1.01 19.51 -3.39
N SER A 56 -1.88 20.51 -3.47
CA SER A 56 -3.25 20.37 -3.97
C SER A 56 -3.48 21.27 -5.18
N ARG A 57 -4.26 20.76 -6.15
CA ARG A 57 -4.71 21.51 -7.33
C ARG A 57 -6.11 21.08 -7.71
N PRO A 58 -6.90 21.99 -8.28
CA PRO A 58 -8.16 21.62 -8.89
C PRO A 58 -7.93 20.62 -10.03
N LEU A 59 -8.80 19.63 -10.11
CA LEU A 59 -8.84 18.65 -11.19
C LEU A 59 -10.31 18.43 -11.58
N ALA A 60 -10.68 18.83 -12.79
CA ALA A 60 -12.07 18.90 -13.21
C ALA A 60 -12.93 19.66 -12.19
N ASN A 61 -14.02 19.06 -11.69
CA ASN A 61 -14.88 19.67 -10.66
C ASN A 61 -14.46 19.32 -9.23
N GLY A 62 -13.33 18.64 -9.06
CA GLY A 62 -12.82 18.19 -7.77
C GLY A 62 -11.43 18.72 -7.49
N THR A 63 -10.71 18.00 -6.64
CA THR A 63 -9.37 18.35 -6.20
C THR A 63 -8.48 17.12 -6.22
N ALA A 64 -7.27 17.28 -6.71
CA ALA A 64 -6.18 16.31 -6.57
C ALA A 64 -5.18 16.84 -5.54
N THR A 65 -4.82 16.00 -4.59
CA THR A 65 -3.83 16.29 -3.55
C THR A 65 -2.79 15.19 -3.56
N VAL A 66 -1.51 15.55 -3.64
CA VAL A 66 -0.41 14.60 -3.50
C VAL A 66 0.37 14.91 -2.23
N VAL A 67 0.62 13.88 -1.43
CA VAL A 67 1.55 13.89 -0.31
C VAL A 67 2.73 13.02 -0.70
N PHE A 68 3.93 13.58 -0.70
CA PHE A 68 5.10 12.89 -1.24
C PHE A 68 6.37 13.17 -0.46
N SER A 69 7.36 12.31 -0.66
CA SER A 69 8.72 12.44 -0.14
C SER A 69 9.69 11.92 -1.19
N HIS A 70 10.66 12.73 -1.58
CA HIS A 70 11.75 12.31 -2.46
C HIS A 70 12.69 11.35 -1.75
N ASP A 71 12.93 11.53 -0.45
CA ASP A 71 13.74 10.61 0.35
C ASP A 71 13.13 9.20 0.39
N ARG A 72 11.80 9.10 0.37
CA ARG A 72 11.06 7.83 0.28
C ARG A 72 10.81 7.38 -1.15
N ASN A 73 11.12 8.22 -2.13
CA ASN A 73 10.86 7.96 -3.55
C ASN A 73 9.42 7.54 -3.83
N ALA A 74 8.47 8.13 -3.11
CA ALA A 74 7.08 7.72 -3.14
C ALA A 74 6.12 8.87 -2.77
N GLY A 75 4.87 8.73 -3.22
CA GLY A 75 3.79 9.64 -2.91
C GLY A 75 2.45 8.92 -2.80
N VAL A 76 1.49 9.60 -2.18
CA VAL A 76 0.08 9.19 -2.15
C VAL A 76 -0.73 10.32 -2.78
N LEU A 77 -1.45 9.98 -3.82
CA LEU A 77 -2.43 10.84 -4.45
C LEU A 77 -3.80 10.57 -3.82
N VAL A 78 -4.50 11.64 -3.47
CA VAL A 78 -5.91 11.60 -3.07
C VAL A 78 -6.70 12.52 -3.98
N MET A 79 -7.72 12.00 -4.62
CA MET A 79 -8.66 12.76 -5.42
C MET A 79 -10.01 12.81 -4.71
N ASN A 80 -10.59 14.00 -4.60
CA ASN A 80 -11.90 14.21 -4.00
C ASN A 80 -12.83 14.91 -5.00
N ASN A 81 -14.04 14.38 -5.13
CA ASN A 81 -15.08 14.92 -6.00
C ASN A 81 -14.67 15.07 -7.47
N VAL A 82 -13.69 14.31 -7.92
CA VAL A 82 -13.32 14.23 -9.33
C VAL A 82 -14.31 13.32 -10.03
N PRO A 83 -15.00 13.77 -11.09
CA PRO A 83 -15.92 12.93 -11.81
C PRO A 83 -15.18 11.79 -12.51
N PRO A 84 -15.79 10.60 -12.65
CA PRO A 84 -15.20 9.52 -13.43
C PRO A 84 -14.93 9.97 -14.88
N PRO A 85 -13.89 9.45 -15.54
CA PRO A 85 -13.69 9.71 -16.96
C PRO A 85 -14.84 9.12 -17.78
N THR A 86 -15.07 9.65 -18.98
CA THR A 86 -16.10 9.11 -19.88
C THR A 86 -15.80 7.65 -20.24
N PRO A 87 -16.82 6.80 -20.46
CA PRO A 87 -16.61 5.43 -20.89
C PRO A 87 -15.68 5.33 -22.10
N GLY A 88 -14.75 4.38 -22.07
CA GLY A 88 -13.73 4.22 -23.12
C GLY A 88 -12.51 5.12 -22.96
N THR A 89 -12.43 5.88 -21.86
CA THR A 89 -11.25 6.68 -21.51
C THR A 89 -10.78 6.41 -20.09
N VAL A 90 -9.57 6.88 -19.75
CA VAL A 90 -9.00 6.82 -18.42
C VAL A 90 -8.35 8.15 -18.07
N TYR A 91 -8.30 8.50 -16.78
CA TYR A 91 -7.32 9.47 -16.32
C TYR A 91 -5.96 8.77 -16.28
N GLN A 92 -4.96 9.41 -16.87
CA GLN A 92 -3.58 8.95 -16.80
C GLN A 92 -2.73 9.95 -16.04
N MET A 93 -1.93 9.42 -15.13
CA MET A 93 -0.96 10.18 -14.35
C MET A 93 0.40 10.11 -15.03
N TRP A 94 1.11 11.23 -15.02
CA TRP A 94 2.42 11.38 -15.62
C TRP A 94 3.38 11.99 -14.63
N LEU A 95 4.47 11.30 -14.34
CA LEU A 95 5.63 11.88 -13.67
C LEU A 95 6.50 12.56 -14.72
N ILE A 96 6.77 13.84 -14.50
CA ILE A 96 7.50 14.68 -15.44
C ILE A 96 8.87 15.01 -14.88
N ASP A 97 9.90 14.67 -15.61
CA ASP A 97 11.29 15.03 -15.36
C ASP A 97 11.92 15.70 -16.58
N ALA A 98 13.25 15.91 -16.55
CA ALA A 98 13.98 16.52 -17.67
C ALA A 98 13.93 15.69 -18.98
N LYS A 99 13.61 14.40 -18.90
CA LYS A 99 13.47 13.51 -20.06
C LYS A 99 12.07 13.52 -20.65
N GLY A 100 11.11 14.10 -19.95
CA GLY A 100 9.72 14.17 -20.35
C GLY A 100 8.77 13.37 -19.46
N PRO A 101 7.51 13.18 -19.90
CA PRO A 101 6.49 12.48 -19.14
C PRO A 101 6.71 10.96 -19.15
N THR A 102 6.59 10.35 -17.99
CA THR A 102 6.56 8.89 -17.81
C THR A 102 5.24 8.51 -17.16
N SER A 103 4.54 7.50 -17.68
CA SER A 103 3.27 7.05 -17.11
C SER A 103 3.46 6.56 -15.67
N ALA A 104 2.64 7.07 -14.76
CA ALA A 104 2.59 6.66 -13.36
C ALA A 104 1.34 5.84 -13.04
N GLY A 105 0.55 5.49 -14.04
CA GLY A 105 -0.64 4.68 -13.91
C GLY A 105 -1.90 5.33 -14.49
N THR A 106 -2.95 4.53 -14.57
CA THR A 106 -4.24 4.94 -15.12
C THR A 106 -5.37 4.64 -14.14
N MET A 107 -6.44 5.42 -14.23
CA MET A 107 -7.66 5.25 -13.45
C MET A 107 -8.86 5.30 -14.38
N GLY A 108 -9.50 4.16 -14.55
CA GLY A 108 -10.73 4.05 -15.35
C GLY A 108 -11.97 4.47 -14.56
N THR A 109 -13.12 4.41 -15.22
CA THR A 109 -14.41 4.82 -14.65
C THR A 109 -14.74 4.13 -13.33
N ALA A 110 -14.42 2.84 -13.20
CA ALA A 110 -14.69 2.07 -11.98
C ALA A 110 -13.73 2.39 -10.83
N ALA A 111 -12.54 2.91 -11.12
CA ALA A 111 -11.53 3.25 -10.11
C ALA A 111 -11.75 4.62 -9.48
N VAL A 112 -12.40 5.54 -10.22
CA VAL A 112 -12.66 6.89 -9.74
C VAL A 112 -13.97 6.93 -8.99
N SER A 113 -13.90 7.25 -7.72
CA SER A 113 -15.03 7.36 -6.80
C SER A 113 -15.00 8.74 -6.11
N PRO A 114 -16.00 9.09 -5.28
CA PRO A 114 -16.01 10.38 -4.59
C PRO A 114 -14.72 10.69 -3.81
N SER A 115 -14.01 9.66 -3.34
CA SER A 115 -12.65 9.79 -2.82
C SER A 115 -11.82 8.62 -3.35
N THR A 116 -10.81 8.91 -4.14
CA THR A 116 -9.93 7.92 -4.76
C THR A 116 -8.50 8.13 -4.27
N THR A 117 -7.83 7.05 -3.90
CA THR A 117 -6.44 7.08 -3.44
C THR A 117 -5.58 6.21 -4.34
N ALA A 118 -4.42 6.72 -4.75
CA ALA A 118 -3.43 5.99 -5.52
C ALA A 118 -2.03 6.17 -4.91
N THR A 119 -1.23 5.12 -4.94
CA THR A 119 0.17 5.18 -4.52
C THR A 119 1.06 5.42 -5.71
N LEU A 120 1.94 6.40 -5.60
CA LEU A 120 2.97 6.72 -6.57
C LEU A 120 4.29 6.12 -6.08
N THR A 121 4.98 5.44 -6.95
CA THR A 121 6.32 4.88 -6.69
C THR A 121 7.31 5.41 -7.71
N ASN A 122 8.60 5.35 -7.37
CA ASN A 122 9.67 5.75 -8.27
C ASN A 122 9.54 7.20 -8.76
N LEU A 123 9.34 8.15 -7.82
CA LEU A 123 9.30 9.58 -8.15
C LEU A 123 10.58 10.05 -8.85
N GLY A 124 11.74 9.45 -8.49
CA GLY A 124 13.03 9.78 -9.08
C GLY A 124 13.32 11.29 -9.04
N ALA A 125 13.74 11.81 -10.18
CA ALA A 125 14.00 13.25 -10.37
C ALA A 125 12.78 14.01 -10.91
N SER A 126 11.55 13.45 -10.75
CA SER A 126 10.34 14.10 -11.24
C SER A 126 10.07 15.40 -10.51
N THR A 127 9.77 16.43 -11.25
CA THR A 127 9.47 17.77 -10.73
C THR A 127 7.99 18.12 -10.75
N ALA A 128 7.18 17.27 -11.41
CA ALA A 128 5.74 17.47 -11.48
C ALA A 128 4.99 16.15 -11.67
N LEU A 129 3.75 16.13 -11.20
CA LEU A 129 2.74 15.13 -11.50
C LEU A 129 1.65 15.79 -12.34
N ALA A 130 1.39 15.27 -13.53
CA ALA A 130 0.37 15.79 -14.44
C ALA A 130 -0.72 14.75 -14.70
N PHE A 131 -1.87 15.22 -15.16
CA PHE A 131 -3.05 14.41 -15.48
C PHE A 131 -3.55 14.71 -16.88
N THR A 132 -3.87 13.66 -17.62
CA THR A 132 -4.58 13.74 -18.92
C THR A 132 -5.75 12.76 -18.95
N VAL A 133 -6.65 12.94 -19.92
CA VAL A 133 -7.65 11.92 -20.28
C VAL A 133 -7.15 11.22 -21.53
N GLU A 134 -6.93 9.92 -21.44
CA GLU A 134 -6.37 9.13 -22.53
C GLU A 134 -7.38 8.07 -23.00
N PRO A 135 -7.34 7.67 -24.28
CA PRO A 135 -8.24 6.65 -24.82
C PRO A 135 -7.87 5.24 -24.34
N GLY A 136 -8.88 4.38 -24.27
CA GLY A 136 -8.71 2.95 -23.97
C GLY A 136 -8.13 2.72 -22.59
N ALA A 137 -7.02 2.01 -22.54
CA ALA A 137 -6.28 1.67 -21.31
C ALA A 137 -5.11 2.64 -21.02
N GLY A 138 -5.05 3.76 -21.74
CA GLY A 138 -3.99 4.75 -21.63
C GLY A 138 -3.11 4.81 -22.88
N SER A 139 -2.16 5.72 -22.85
CA SER A 139 -1.27 6.02 -23.98
C SER A 139 0.21 5.95 -23.54
N PRO A 140 1.16 5.67 -24.45
CA PRO A 140 2.58 5.67 -24.12
C PRO A 140 3.13 7.10 -23.90
N GLN A 141 2.47 8.11 -24.47
CA GLN A 141 2.75 9.55 -24.31
C GLN A 141 1.42 10.29 -24.16
N PRO A 142 1.39 11.46 -23.51
CA PRO A 142 0.18 12.27 -23.45
C PRO A 142 -0.36 12.59 -24.83
N THR A 143 -1.63 12.24 -25.10
CA THR A 143 -2.32 12.54 -26.38
C THR A 143 -3.37 13.61 -26.23
N SER A 144 -3.69 13.99 -25.01
CA SER A 144 -4.70 14.99 -24.68
C SER A 144 -4.10 16.14 -23.88
N PRO A 145 -4.79 17.31 -23.82
CA PRO A 145 -4.33 18.42 -23.00
C PRO A 145 -4.18 18.05 -21.53
N ILE A 146 -3.18 18.62 -20.87
CA ILE A 146 -2.96 18.47 -19.43
C ILE A 146 -4.11 19.15 -18.69
N LEU A 147 -4.79 18.40 -17.81
CA LEU A 147 -5.90 18.89 -17.00
C LEU A 147 -5.40 19.62 -15.73
N ALA A 148 -4.35 19.11 -15.13
CA ALA A 148 -3.76 19.67 -13.92
C ALA A 148 -2.30 19.24 -13.81
N THR A 149 -1.50 20.09 -13.18
CA THR A 149 -0.09 19.82 -12.86
C THR A 149 0.16 20.14 -11.40
N LEU A 150 0.67 19.17 -10.64
CA LEU A 150 1.06 19.30 -9.25
C LEU A 150 2.59 19.35 -9.18
N PRO A 151 3.20 20.46 -8.73
CA PRO A 151 4.65 20.53 -8.59
C PRO A 151 5.14 19.58 -7.51
N LEU A 152 6.24 18.86 -7.77
CA LEU A 152 6.92 17.95 -6.85
C LEU A 152 8.31 18.45 -6.42
N GLY A 153 8.73 19.59 -6.89
CA GLY A 153 10.02 20.19 -6.60
C GLY A 153 9.95 21.56 -5.97
#